data_3c255630d59e2c4dcb239bbc3e2a5168
#
_entry.id   3c255630d59e2c4dcb239bbc3e2a5168
#
_cell.length_a   1.000
_cell.length_b   1.000
_cell.length_c   1.000
_cell.angle_alpha   90.00
_cell.angle_beta   90.00
_cell.angle_gamma   90.00
#
_symmetry.space_group_name_H-M   'P 1'
#
loop_
_entity.id
_entity.type
_entity.pdbx_description
1 polymer ?
#
loop_
_entity_poly.entity_id
_entity_poly.type
_entity_poly.pdbx_seq_one_letter_code
_entity_poly.pdbx_strand_id
1 'polypeptide(L)'
;MNYEGLILGAGAFLCIGFFHPLVIKAEYYFGVRSWWVFLFAGLLAAVGSLFVNNMYVSIFLGIFAFSAFWGIGEVFKQRERVRKGWFPMNPKRKEDYDR
;
A
#
# COMPACT_ATOMS: atom_id res chain seq x y z
N MET A 1 22.48 -18.60 -16.69
CA MET A 1 21.71 -18.50 -15.44
C MET A 1 20.93 -17.17 -15.43
N ASN A 2 19.64 -17.25 -15.13
CA ASN A 2 18.78 -16.06 -15.20
C ASN A 2 18.44 -15.56 -13.80
N TYR A 3 18.99 -14.41 -13.43
CA TYR A 3 18.76 -13.79 -12.11
C TYR A 3 17.56 -12.86 -12.06
N GLU A 4 16.96 -12.55 -13.20
CA GLU A 4 15.89 -11.55 -13.27
C GLU A 4 14.68 -11.94 -12.43
N GLY A 5 14.32 -13.22 -12.43
CA GLY A 5 13.20 -13.71 -11.64
C GLY A 5 13.40 -13.52 -10.14
N LEU A 6 14.61 -13.78 -9.65
CA LEU A 6 14.92 -13.60 -8.23
C LEU A 6 14.93 -12.12 -7.85
N ILE A 7 15.49 -11.27 -8.69
CA ILE A 7 15.56 -9.83 -8.44
C ILE A 7 14.14 -9.24 -8.38
N LEU A 8 13.33 -9.56 -9.37
CA LEU A 8 11.96 -9.05 -9.46
C LEU A 8 11.08 -9.61 -8.35
N GLY A 9 11.24 -10.91 -8.06
CA GLY A 9 10.49 -11.55 -6.99
C GLY A 9 10.83 -10.96 -5.63
N ALA A 10 12.12 -10.76 -5.35
CA ALA A 10 12.56 -10.15 -4.09
C ALA A 10 12.06 -8.71 -3.98
N GLY A 11 12.14 -7.95 -5.08
CA GLY A 11 11.63 -6.58 -5.10
C GLY A 11 10.13 -6.51 -4.85
N ALA A 12 9.36 -7.41 -5.46
CA ALA A 12 7.92 -7.50 -5.25
C ALA A 12 7.60 -7.83 -3.79
N PHE A 13 8.31 -8.80 -3.23
CA PHE A 13 8.14 -9.20 -1.83
C PHE A 13 8.41 -8.03 -0.88
N LEU A 14 9.50 -7.31 -1.10
CA LEU A 14 9.85 -6.16 -0.26
C LEU A 14 8.82 -5.04 -0.40
N CYS A 15 8.33 -4.79 -1.61
CA CYS A 15 7.32 -3.78 -1.87
C CYS A 15 6.01 -4.09 -1.14
N ILE A 16 5.52 -5.31 -1.28
CA ILE A 16 4.30 -5.76 -0.61
C ILE A 16 4.48 -5.73 0.91
N GLY A 17 5.63 -6.22 1.39
CA GLY A 17 5.94 -6.21 2.81
C GLY A 17 5.99 -4.80 3.38
N PHE A 18 6.49 -3.84 2.60
CA PHE A 18 6.52 -2.44 3.01
C PHE A 18 5.11 -1.86 3.14
N PHE A 19 4.20 -2.20 2.23
CA PHE A 19 2.84 -1.67 2.27
C PHE A 19 2.03 -2.19 3.45
N HIS A 20 2.36 -3.38 3.97
CA HIS A 20 1.66 -3.93 5.13
C HIS A 20 1.72 -2.99 6.36
N PRO A 21 2.91 -2.66 6.90
CA PRO A 21 2.98 -1.73 8.02
C PRO A 21 2.55 -0.32 7.63
N LEU A 22 2.73 0.06 6.36
CA LEU A 22 2.32 1.38 5.87
C LEU A 22 0.80 1.54 5.98
N VAL A 23 0.03 0.53 5.57
CA VAL A 23 -1.43 0.53 5.67
C VAL A 23 -1.87 0.63 7.13
N ILE A 24 -1.23 -0.14 8.01
CA ILE A 24 -1.56 -0.13 9.45
C ILE A 24 -1.35 1.26 10.03
N LYS A 25 -0.21 1.88 9.75
CA LYS A 25 0.12 3.22 10.24
C LYS A 25 -0.75 4.29 9.60
N ALA A 26 -1.03 4.18 8.31
CA ALA A 26 -1.86 5.16 7.62
C ALA A 26 -3.28 5.18 8.21
N GLU A 27 -3.85 4.01 8.47
CA GLU A 27 -5.16 3.92 9.10
C GLU A 27 -5.11 4.46 10.53
N TYR A 28 -4.06 4.13 11.29
CA TYR A 28 -3.92 4.59 12.68
C TYR A 28 -3.87 6.11 12.77
N TYR A 29 -3.06 6.78 11.93
CA TYR A 29 -2.86 8.22 12.01
C TYR A 29 -3.85 9.02 11.20
N PHE A 30 -4.32 8.51 10.06
CA PHE A 30 -5.16 9.28 9.13
C PHE A 30 -6.53 8.66 8.90
N GLY A 31 -6.74 7.41 9.31
CA GLY A 31 -7.99 6.71 9.08
C GLY A 31 -8.15 6.27 7.63
N VAL A 32 -9.35 5.89 7.28
CA VAL A 32 -9.65 5.45 5.91
C VAL A 32 -9.52 6.59 4.90
N ARG A 33 -9.45 7.83 5.36
CA ARG A 33 -9.26 8.98 4.48
C ARG A 33 -7.94 8.91 3.72
N SER A 34 -6.99 8.11 4.18
CA SER A 34 -5.71 7.92 3.49
C SER A 34 -5.84 7.14 2.18
N TRP A 35 -7.02 6.59 1.85
CA TRP A 35 -7.21 5.81 0.64
C TRP A 35 -6.81 6.57 -0.63
N TRP A 36 -7.09 7.87 -0.68
CA TRP A 36 -6.80 8.67 -1.86
C TRP A 36 -5.30 8.89 -2.05
N VAL A 37 -4.52 8.88 -0.96
CA VAL A 37 -3.05 8.96 -1.05
C VAL A 37 -2.53 7.73 -1.78
N PHE A 38 -3.04 6.55 -1.44
CA PHE A 38 -2.68 5.31 -2.13
C PHE A 38 -3.11 5.35 -3.60
N LEU A 39 -4.28 5.92 -3.88
CA LEU A 39 -4.76 6.06 -5.25
C LEU A 39 -3.82 6.93 -6.08
N PHE A 40 -3.47 8.12 -5.58
CA PHE A 40 -2.57 9.02 -6.30
C PHE A 40 -1.18 8.42 -6.47
N ALA A 41 -0.64 7.80 -5.41
CA ALA A 41 0.67 7.16 -5.49
C ALA A 41 0.66 6.05 -6.54
N GLY A 42 -0.39 5.26 -6.58
CA GLY A 42 -0.54 4.19 -7.56
C GLY A 42 -0.66 4.73 -8.99
N LEU A 43 -1.45 5.78 -9.19
CA LEU A 43 -1.62 6.40 -10.50
C LEU A 43 -0.32 7.01 -11.01
N LEU A 44 0.42 7.72 -10.14
CA LEU A 44 1.70 8.30 -10.51
C LEU A 44 2.73 7.22 -10.86
N ALA A 45 2.77 6.15 -10.09
CA ALA A 45 3.67 5.04 -10.36
C ALA A 45 3.29 4.32 -11.67
N ALA A 46 2.01 4.15 -11.94
CA ALA A 46 1.53 3.51 -13.17
C ALA A 46 1.92 4.34 -14.39
N VAL A 47 1.70 5.66 -14.33
CA VAL A 47 2.08 6.56 -15.42
C VAL A 47 3.60 6.54 -15.60
N GLY A 48 4.37 6.62 -14.50
CA GLY A 48 5.82 6.56 -14.56
C GLY A 48 6.31 5.27 -15.19
N SER A 49 5.66 4.15 -14.88
CA SER A 49 6.00 2.85 -15.46
C SER A 49 5.89 2.85 -16.99
N LEU A 50 4.91 3.57 -17.54
CA LEU A 50 4.70 3.63 -18.98
C LEU A 50 5.76 4.46 -19.70
N PHE A 51 6.35 5.44 -19.02
CA PHE A 51 7.28 6.39 -19.66
C PHE A 51 8.75 6.11 -19.37
N VAL A 52 9.06 5.20 -18.44
CA VAL A 52 10.44 4.86 -18.10
C VAL A 52 11.00 3.86 -19.11
N ASN A 53 12.20 4.14 -19.62
CA ASN A 53 12.83 3.26 -20.61
C ASN A 53 13.49 2.02 -20.02
N ASN A 54 13.90 2.09 -18.75
CA ASN A 54 14.55 0.96 -18.09
C ASN A 54 13.50 -0.07 -17.69
N MET A 55 13.68 -1.31 -18.14
CA MET A 55 12.72 -2.37 -17.91
C MET A 55 12.55 -2.69 -16.42
N TYR A 56 13.64 -2.76 -15.66
CA TYR A 56 13.56 -3.07 -14.23
C TYR A 56 12.82 -1.98 -13.47
N VAL A 57 13.13 -0.72 -13.75
CA VAL A 57 12.46 0.41 -13.09
C VAL A 57 10.98 0.41 -13.45
N SER A 58 10.65 0.16 -14.72
CA SER A 58 9.26 0.08 -15.17
C SER A 58 8.49 -1.01 -14.43
N ILE A 59 9.07 -2.20 -14.29
CA ILE A 59 8.44 -3.32 -13.62
C ILE A 59 8.22 -3.01 -12.14
N PHE A 60 9.21 -2.43 -11.46
CA PHE A 60 9.08 -2.09 -10.05
C PHE A 60 8.04 -1.00 -9.82
N LEU A 61 7.95 -0.02 -10.72
CA LEU A 61 6.90 0.99 -10.65
C LEU A 61 5.52 0.37 -10.83
N GLY A 62 5.40 -0.61 -11.71
CA GLY A 62 4.15 -1.35 -11.89
C GLY A 62 3.76 -2.13 -10.63
N ILE A 63 4.73 -2.80 -10.02
CA ILE A 63 4.51 -3.53 -8.76
C ILE A 63 4.06 -2.57 -7.67
N PHE A 64 4.73 -1.42 -7.56
CA PHE A 64 4.37 -0.38 -6.59
C PHE A 64 2.95 0.13 -6.85
N ALA A 65 2.60 0.38 -8.12
CA ALA A 65 1.28 0.88 -8.49
C ALA A 65 0.17 -0.07 -8.04
N PHE A 66 0.30 -1.35 -8.36
CA PHE A 66 -0.70 -2.34 -7.98
C PHE A 66 -0.71 -2.58 -6.47
N SER A 67 0.44 -2.52 -5.81
CA SER A 67 0.51 -2.62 -4.35
C SER A 67 -0.22 -1.46 -3.68
N ALA A 68 -0.08 -0.23 -4.23
CA ALA A 68 -0.79 0.94 -3.73
C ALA A 68 -2.30 0.79 -3.93
N PHE A 69 -2.74 0.28 -5.09
CA PHE A 69 -4.16 0.05 -5.33
C PHE A 69 -4.72 -1.02 -4.39
N TRP A 70 -3.96 -2.06 -4.13
CA TRP A 70 -4.34 -3.07 -3.13
C TRP A 70 -4.46 -2.44 -1.74
N GLY A 71 -3.57 -1.50 -1.43
CA GLY A 71 -3.57 -0.78 -0.15
C GLY A 71 -4.86 -0.01 0.10
N ILE A 72 -5.53 0.47 -0.97
CA ILE A 72 -6.81 1.16 -0.83
C ILE A 72 -7.83 0.26 -0.13
N GLY A 73 -7.99 -0.98 -0.60
CA GLY A 73 -8.89 -1.94 0.02
C GLY A 73 -8.43 -2.34 1.42
N GLU A 74 -7.11 -2.46 1.62
CA GLU A 74 -6.55 -2.86 2.90
C GLU A 74 -6.74 -1.81 4.00
N VAL A 75 -6.77 -0.52 3.64
CA VAL A 75 -7.04 0.55 4.61
C VAL A 75 -8.43 0.36 5.21
N PHE A 76 -9.42 0.03 4.39
CA PHE A 76 -10.77 -0.23 4.87
C PHE A 76 -10.85 -1.50 5.70
N LYS A 77 -10.12 -2.54 5.32
CA LYS A 77 -10.04 -3.78 6.10
C LYS A 77 -9.32 -3.56 7.43
N GLN A 78 -8.31 -2.71 7.44
CA GLN A 78 -7.58 -2.39 8.67
C GLN A 78 -8.49 -1.66 9.66
N ARG A 79 -9.36 -0.78 9.18
CA ARG A 79 -10.35 -0.13 10.03
C ARG A 79 -11.24 -1.16 10.73
N GLU A 80 -11.69 -2.18 10.00
CA GLU A 80 -12.50 -3.24 10.57
C GLU A 80 -11.74 -4.05 11.61
N ARG A 81 -10.45 -4.31 11.37
CA ARG A 81 -9.60 -5.01 12.34
C ARG A 81 -9.46 -4.22 13.62
N VAL A 82 -9.30 -2.89 13.52
CA VAL A 82 -9.21 -2.01 14.68
C VAL A 82 -10.53 -2.00 15.45
N ARG A 83 -11.66 -1.93 14.75
CA ARG A 83 -12.98 -1.98 15.38
C ARG A 83 -13.21 -3.26 16.15
N LYS A 84 -12.67 -4.38 15.65
CA LYS A 84 -12.77 -5.69 16.32
C LYS A 84 -11.82 -5.83 17.50
N GLY A 85 -10.93 -4.85 17.70
CA GLY A 85 -9.97 -4.88 18.80
C GLY A 85 -8.69 -5.63 18.50
N TRP A 86 -8.45 -5.99 17.23
CA TRP A 86 -7.25 -6.74 16.84
C TRP A 86 -6.01 -5.87 16.76
N PHE A 87 -6.17 -4.56 16.59
CA PHE A 87 -5.08 -3.59 16.49
C PHE A 87 -5.38 -2.38 17.36
N PRO A 88 -4.33 -1.64 17.80
CA PRO A 88 -4.52 -0.43 18.60
C PRO A 88 -5.36 0.62 17.86
N MET A 89 -6.31 1.19 18.58
CA MET A 89 -7.14 2.28 18.07
C MET A 89 -6.50 3.61 18.42
N ASN A 90 -6.51 4.56 17.46
CA ASN A 90 -6.06 5.91 17.74
C ASN A 90 -7.10 6.63 18.62
N PRO A 91 -6.71 7.03 19.86
CA PRO A 91 -7.68 7.67 20.78
C PRO A 91 -8.27 8.95 20.23
N LYS A 92 -7.55 9.67 19.37
CA LYS A 92 -8.00 10.93 18.79
C LYS A 92 -9.12 10.74 17.76
N ARG A 93 -9.31 9.52 17.26
CA ARG A 93 -10.31 9.21 16.24
C ARG A 93 -11.25 8.10 16.67
N LYS A 94 -11.47 7.99 17.97
CA LYS A 94 -12.35 6.96 18.52
C LYS A 94 -13.73 6.97 17.88
N GLU A 95 -14.23 8.15 17.55
CA GLU A 95 -15.55 8.31 16.94
C GLU A 95 -15.67 7.61 15.59
N ASP A 96 -14.56 7.48 14.84
CA ASP A 96 -14.57 6.80 13.55
C ASP A 96 -14.87 5.32 13.69
N TYR A 97 -14.64 4.74 14.85
CA TYR A 97 -14.78 3.31 15.10
C TYR A 97 -16.07 2.93 15.83
N ASP A 98 -16.75 3.92 16.40
CA ASP A 98 -17.96 3.70 17.19
C ASP A 98 -19.23 3.61 16.32
N ARG A 99 -19.09 3.74 15.01
CA ARG A 99 -20.20 3.70 14.08
C ARG A 99 -20.49 2.32 13.54
#